data_e0a950d7c7c072ce02fb021b296dece2
#
_entry.id   e0a950d7c7c072ce02fb021b296dece2
#
_cell.length_a   1.000
_cell.length_b   1.000
_cell.length_c   1.000
_cell.angle_alpha   90.00
_cell.angle_beta   90.00
_cell.angle_gamma   90.00
#
_symmetry.space_group_name_H-M   'P 1'
#
loop_
_entity.id
_entity.type
_entity.pdbx_description
1 polymer ?
#
loop_
_entity_poly.entity_id
_entity_poly.type
_entity_poly.pdbx_seq_one_letter_code
_entity_poly.pdbx_strand_id
1 'polypeptide(L)'
;MKMTFSSRVSILSIFLGSALILQGCSKADATMGNAGGKRGGGSNAEAQQGPMLQTGAVTRGEIAKIINATGTVRPDITVQVGSEVSGKLLSVNVDFNSVVKAGDVLAIIDPENLENRVAQVVAIVENRKSDININKATIQRAEVNLAQAKRSLDRRQQLFAENAISQAQLEETERTMQLAEADLVLAKARLEGSQSSLKQAQADLRSARVNLSRTKIVAPVDGVVIERLVDPGQTVAASFSAPELFKIAGDLSKIKIDAAIVESDVSGLDAGDPVSFSVDAYPGRVFRGKINQLRLKSQTQSNIVTYTAVVDAANADGGLMPGMTTNLQITTNSKTDILRIPAMAERFRPTPDQIKKWKAEETMDENADVDPKTRDRLTKLGFSSARIDGLMLTMASETEKLREQIADPTQTWRKVSRLKQLRETYDGIIKKEMSSTEYQDYRRLLQADAQIRDAELWVKDGEKMRQVTVGLGLSDGSFVEVISGLDEGDAVVTSIGGSGDQRRGPPRGRPG
;
A
#
# COMPACT_ATOMS: atom_id res chain seq x y z
N MET A 1 32.26 -38.97 -20.47
CA MET A 1 31.74 -40.35 -20.47
C MET A 1 30.23 -40.27 -20.44
N LYS A 2 29.64 -40.53 -21.61
CA LYS A 2 28.20 -40.47 -21.85
C LYS A 2 27.49 -41.65 -21.19
N MET A 3 26.33 -41.45 -20.57
CA MET A 3 25.30 -42.49 -20.53
C MET A 3 23.93 -41.81 -20.45
N THR A 4 23.24 -41.87 -21.55
CA THR A 4 21.82 -41.68 -21.79
C THR A 4 21.06 -42.89 -21.24
N PHE A 5 19.92 -42.67 -20.55
CA PHE A 5 18.87 -43.68 -20.45
C PHE A 5 17.50 -43.00 -20.62
N SER A 6 16.91 -43.32 -21.73
CA SER A 6 15.53 -43.08 -22.18
C SER A 6 14.66 -44.21 -21.59
N SER A 7 13.48 -43.91 -21.11
CA SER A 7 12.40 -44.89 -21.06
C SER A 7 11.04 -44.21 -21.15
N ARG A 8 10.41 -44.45 -22.31
CA ARG A 8 8.99 -44.23 -22.66
C ARG A 8 8.17 -45.41 -22.14
N VAL A 9 6.99 -45.15 -21.60
CA VAL A 9 5.79 -46.03 -21.64
C VAL A 9 4.61 -45.09 -21.54
N SER A 10 3.84 -44.82 -22.45
CA SER A 10 2.81 -45.36 -23.34
C SER A 10 1.60 -45.99 -22.62
N ILE A 11 0.45 -45.30 -22.79
CA ILE A 11 -0.89 -45.77 -23.15
C ILE A 11 -1.59 -46.73 -22.21
N LEU A 12 -2.80 -46.35 -21.74
CA LEU A 12 -3.99 -47.16 -22.05
C LEU A 12 -5.28 -46.38 -21.81
N SER A 13 -6.04 -46.20 -22.87
CA SER A 13 -7.44 -45.79 -22.92
C SER A 13 -8.33 -46.93 -22.49
N ILE A 14 -9.41 -46.67 -21.73
CA ILE A 14 -10.57 -47.56 -21.69
C ILE A 14 -11.84 -46.71 -21.80
N PHE A 15 -12.52 -46.91 -22.93
CA PHE A 15 -13.91 -46.64 -23.25
C PHE A 15 -14.80 -47.72 -22.62
N LEU A 16 -16.00 -47.37 -22.17
CA LEU A 16 -17.26 -48.10 -22.21
C LEU A 16 -18.22 -47.30 -21.33
N GLY A 17 -19.40 -46.78 -21.71
CA GLY A 17 -20.39 -47.31 -22.62
C GLY A 17 -21.62 -47.73 -21.84
N SER A 18 -22.77 -47.25 -22.23
CA SER A 18 -24.16 -47.69 -21.92
C SER A 18 -25.00 -46.60 -21.21
N ALA A 19 -25.92 -45.94 -21.82
CA ALA A 19 -27.13 -46.27 -22.61
C ALA A 19 -28.39 -46.52 -21.75
N LEU A 20 -29.41 -45.70 -22.07
CA LEU A 20 -30.84 -45.92 -22.07
C LEU A 20 -31.61 -46.21 -20.75
N ILE A 21 -32.69 -45.45 -20.54
CA ILE A 21 -34.11 -45.84 -20.40
C ILE A 21 -34.88 -44.51 -20.30
N LEU A 22 -35.63 -44.00 -21.23
CA LEU A 22 -36.96 -44.23 -21.83
C LEU A 22 -38.13 -44.37 -20.85
N GLN A 23 -39.11 -43.48 -21.10
CA GLN A 23 -40.54 -43.61 -21.03
C GLN A 23 -41.29 -43.03 -19.83
N GLY A 24 -42.26 -42.19 -20.18
CA GLY A 24 -43.39 -41.79 -19.35
C GLY A 24 -44.26 -40.74 -20.04
N CYS A 25 -45.03 -41.18 -21.06
CA CYS A 25 -46.17 -40.43 -21.62
C CYS A 25 -47.35 -40.40 -20.64
N SER A 26 -48.06 -39.28 -20.54
CA SER A 26 -49.54 -39.33 -20.40
C SER A 26 -50.14 -38.13 -21.11
N LYS A 27 -50.99 -38.48 -22.04
CA LYS A 27 -52.02 -37.68 -22.76
C LYS A 27 -53.23 -37.44 -21.85
N ALA A 28 -53.83 -36.28 -22.00
CA ALA A 28 -55.28 -36.10 -21.86
C ALA A 28 -55.66 -34.86 -22.68
N ASP A 29 -56.26 -35.07 -23.58
CA ASP A 29 -57.41 -34.97 -24.45
C ASP A 29 -58.26 -33.71 -24.34
N ALA A 30 -58.59 -33.31 -25.54
CA ALA A 30 -59.36 -32.24 -26.08
C ALA A 30 -60.82 -32.17 -25.60
N THR A 31 -61.34 -30.95 -25.63
CA THR A 31 -62.74 -30.78 -26.15
C THR A 31 -62.83 -29.44 -26.89
N MET A 32 -63.32 -29.58 -28.10
CA MET A 32 -63.79 -28.55 -29.03
C MET A 32 -64.98 -27.78 -28.44
N GLY A 33 -65.06 -26.50 -28.71
CA GLY A 33 -66.21 -25.65 -28.58
C GLY A 33 -66.19 -24.56 -29.63
N ASN A 34 -66.76 -24.87 -30.78
CA ASN A 34 -66.95 -23.92 -31.88
C ASN A 34 -68.23 -23.12 -31.61
N ALA A 35 -68.18 -21.78 -31.60
CA ALA A 35 -69.38 -20.97 -31.84
C ALA A 35 -68.93 -19.64 -32.47
N GLY A 36 -69.29 -19.44 -33.69
CA GLY A 36 -69.18 -18.23 -34.47
C GLY A 36 -70.04 -17.08 -33.97
N GLY A 37 -69.60 -15.87 -34.18
CA GLY A 37 -70.34 -14.63 -33.86
C GLY A 37 -69.72 -13.39 -34.43
N LYS A 38 -70.16 -13.03 -35.61
CA LYS A 38 -70.35 -11.70 -36.24
C LYS A 38 -69.51 -10.52 -35.88
N ARG A 39 -68.95 -10.00 -36.94
CA ARG A 39 -68.50 -8.61 -37.27
C ARG A 39 -69.19 -7.52 -36.43
N GLY A 40 -68.36 -6.71 -35.78
CA GLY A 40 -68.68 -5.36 -35.34
C GLY A 40 -67.44 -4.47 -35.59
N GLY A 41 -67.53 -3.63 -36.61
CA GLY A 41 -66.48 -2.63 -36.88
C GLY A 41 -66.50 -1.58 -35.77
N GLY A 42 -65.40 -1.50 -35.02
CA GLY A 42 -65.10 -0.42 -34.13
C GLY A 42 -63.76 0.19 -34.59
N SER A 43 -63.86 1.37 -35.13
CA SER A 43 -62.71 2.23 -35.43
C SER A 43 -61.98 2.57 -34.14
N ASN A 44 -60.95 1.79 -33.80
CA ASN A 44 -59.97 2.22 -32.81
C ASN A 44 -59.12 3.30 -33.45
N ALA A 45 -59.36 4.53 -33.07
CA ALA A 45 -58.37 5.58 -33.18
C ALA A 45 -57.20 5.16 -32.29
N GLU A 46 -56.19 4.53 -32.89
CA GLU A 46 -54.87 4.42 -32.30
C GLU A 46 -54.37 5.83 -32.08
N ALA A 47 -54.51 6.34 -30.85
CA ALA A 47 -53.72 7.45 -30.38
C ALA A 47 -52.26 7.02 -30.54
N GLN A 48 -51.57 7.58 -31.55
CA GLN A 48 -50.14 7.52 -31.70
C GLN A 48 -49.54 8.12 -30.42
N GLN A 49 -49.30 7.31 -29.39
CA GLN A 49 -48.44 7.67 -28.28
C GLN A 49 -47.06 7.87 -28.88
N GLY A 50 -46.63 9.13 -28.98
CA GLY A 50 -45.29 9.48 -29.37
C GLY A 50 -44.25 8.76 -28.48
N PRO A 51 -43.00 8.66 -28.89
CA PRO A 51 -42.01 7.92 -28.15
C PRO A 51 -41.98 8.40 -26.68
N MET A 52 -42.24 7.50 -25.74
CA MET A 52 -42.19 7.83 -24.30
C MET A 52 -40.76 8.21 -23.90
N LEU A 53 -40.56 9.49 -23.58
CA LEU A 53 -39.32 10.00 -23.05
C LEU A 53 -39.20 9.59 -21.58
N GLN A 54 -38.13 8.90 -21.25
CA GLN A 54 -37.78 8.63 -19.86
C GLN A 54 -36.94 9.81 -19.36
N THR A 55 -37.34 10.39 -18.25
CA THR A 55 -36.64 11.48 -17.59
C THR A 55 -36.19 11.06 -16.20
N GLY A 56 -35.06 11.57 -15.78
CA GLY A 56 -34.58 11.48 -14.40
C GLY A 56 -34.63 12.87 -13.75
N ALA A 57 -35.09 12.97 -12.52
CA ALA A 57 -35.11 14.24 -11.80
C ALA A 57 -33.72 14.59 -11.25
N VAL A 58 -33.39 15.86 -11.25
CA VAL A 58 -32.25 16.40 -10.49
C VAL A 58 -32.62 16.35 -9.02
N THR A 59 -31.83 15.62 -8.23
CA THR A 59 -32.08 15.41 -6.80
C THR A 59 -30.85 15.78 -5.98
N ARG A 60 -31.05 16.15 -4.71
CA ARG A 60 -29.95 16.26 -3.77
C ARG A 60 -29.60 14.89 -3.19
N GLY A 61 -28.32 14.64 -2.99
CA GLY A 61 -27.87 13.40 -2.38
C GLY A 61 -26.38 13.34 -2.23
N GLU A 62 -25.92 12.16 -1.81
CA GLU A 62 -24.51 11.85 -1.68
C GLU A 62 -23.97 11.21 -2.97
N ILE A 63 -22.79 11.61 -3.38
CA ILE A 63 -21.99 10.90 -4.39
C ILE A 63 -20.65 10.56 -3.75
N ALA A 64 -20.28 9.29 -3.82
CA ALA A 64 -18.99 8.83 -3.33
C ALA A 64 -18.31 7.98 -4.39
N LYS A 65 -17.08 8.28 -4.72
CA LYS A 65 -16.28 7.41 -5.58
C LYS A 65 -15.86 6.18 -4.78
N ILE A 66 -16.28 4.99 -5.21
CA ILE A 66 -15.91 3.72 -4.59
C ILE A 66 -14.86 3.04 -5.46
N ILE A 67 -13.75 2.69 -4.84
CA ILE A 67 -12.68 1.89 -5.45
C ILE A 67 -12.79 0.49 -4.91
N ASN A 68 -12.95 -0.50 -5.82
CA ASN A 68 -12.97 -1.91 -5.46
C ASN A 68 -11.55 -2.48 -5.58
N ALA A 69 -11.12 -3.19 -4.54
CA ALA A 69 -9.81 -3.80 -4.50
C ALA A 69 -9.88 -5.18 -3.84
N THR A 70 -8.92 -6.02 -4.13
CA THR A 70 -8.71 -7.28 -3.40
C THR A 70 -7.48 -7.14 -2.52
N GLY A 71 -7.50 -7.81 -1.37
CA GLY A 71 -6.38 -7.75 -0.44
C GLY A 71 -6.19 -9.05 0.33
N THR A 72 -5.08 -9.11 1.07
CA THR A 72 -4.76 -10.24 1.94
C THR A 72 -4.58 -9.77 3.38
N VAL A 73 -5.21 -10.47 4.30
CA VAL A 73 -5.08 -10.22 5.74
C VAL A 73 -3.69 -10.66 6.21
N ARG A 74 -3.04 -9.81 6.98
CA ARG A 74 -1.79 -10.15 7.67
C ARG A 74 -1.78 -9.60 9.10
N PRO A 75 -0.98 -10.18 10.00
CA PRO A 75 -0.77 -9.60 11.31
C PRO A 75 -0.12 -8.21 11.21
N ASP A 76 -0.28 -7.41 12.25
CA ASP A 76 0.45 -6.13 12.35
C ASP A 76 1.96 -6.36 12.36
N ILE A 77 2.42 -7.30 13.19
CA ILE A 77 3.82 -7.68 13.31
C ILE A 77 3.94 -9.19 13.05
N THR A 78 4.88 -9.55 12.18
CA THR A 78 5.29 -10.95 11.97
C THR A 78 6.79 -11.04 12.17
N VAL A 79 7.22 -11.92 13.07
CA VAL A 79 8.64 -12.14 13.37
C VAL A 79 9.03 -13.55 12.95
N GLN A 80 10.09 -13.64 12.18
CA GLN A 80 10.73 -14.90 11.80
C GLN A 80 11.80 -15.21 12.84
N VAL A 81 11.70 -16.37 13.48
CA VAL A 81 12.65 -16.84 14.47
C VAL A 81 13.52 -17.92 13.83
N GLY A 82 14.81 -17.65 13.74
CA GLY A 82 15.80 -18.55 13.18
C GLY A 82 16.80 -19.04 14.22
N SER A 83 17.75 -19.90 13.79
CA SER A 83 18.88 -20.32 14.61
C SER A 83 20.15 -19.54 14.24
N GLU A 84 20.90 -19.12 15.27
CA GLU A 84 22.23 -18.53 15.12
C GLU A 84 23.37 -19.56 15.26
N VAL A 85 23.03 -20.78 15.72
CA VAL A 85 24.00 -21.86 15.91
C VAL A 85 23.54 -23.11 15.14
N SER A 86 24.53 -23.88 14.66
CA SER A 86 24.27 -25.14 13.99
C SER A 86 24.23 -26.28 15.00
N GLY A 87 23.32 -27.22 14.79
CA GLY A 87 23.21 -28.40 15.64
C GLY A 87 21.94 -29.20 15.39
N LYS A 88 21.77 -30.31 16.11
CA LYS A 88 20.56 -31.11 16.07
C LYS A 88 19.54 -30.57 17.05
N LEU A 89 18.28 -30.46 16.66
CA LEU A 89 17.18 -30.10 17.55
C LEU A 89 16.88 -31.27 18.50
N LEU A 90 17.01 -31.03 19.79
CA LEU A 90 16.65 -32.01 20.83
C LEU A 90 15.15 -32.02 21.07
N SER A 91 14.56 -30.84 21.23
CA SER A 91 13.13 -30.70 21.48
C SER A 91 12.58 -29.48 20.80
N VAL A 92 11.30 -29.55 20.43
CA VAL A 92 10.46 -28.44 20.00
C VAL A 92 9.30 -28.39 20.99
N ASN A 93 9.17 -27.26 21.71
CA ASN A 93 8.27 -27.15 22.86
C ASN A 93 6.94 -26.48 22.47
N VAL A 94 6.81 -26.01 21.23
CA VAL A 94 5.64 -25.31 20.71
C VAL A 94 5.18 -25.97 19.40
N ASP A 95 3.89 -25.83 19.13
CA ASP A 95 3.28 -26.30 17.89
C ASP A 95 2.51 -25.16 17.21
N PHE A 96 1.92 -25.42 16.05
CA PHE A 96 1.03 -24.49 15.36
C PHE A 96 -0.04 -23.95 16.33
N ASN A 97 -0.35 -22.67 16.22
CA ASN A 97 -1.32 -21.96 17.05
C ASN A 97 -1.00 -21.88 18.55
N SER A 98 0.22 -22.27 18.97
CA SER A 98 0.66 -22.10 20.36
C SER A 98 0.80 -20.62 20.68
N VAL A 99 0.21 -20.19 21.79
CA VAL A 99 0.40 -18.84 22.35
C VAL A 99 1.72 -18.82 23.11
N VAL A 100 2.56 -17.85 22.80
CA VAL A 100 3.89 -17.69 23.38
C VAL A 100 4.11 -16.28 23.90
N LYS A 101 4.92 -16.16 24.94
CA LYS A 101 5.38 -14.87 25.47
C LYS A 101 6.84 -14.65 25.13
N ALA A 102 7.23 -13.39 25.10
CA ALA A 102 8.65 -13.02 24.91
C ALA A 102 9.51 -13.70 25.99
N GLY A 103 10.54 -14.43 25.53
CA GLY A 103 11.42 -15.23 26.38
C GLY A 103 11.04 -16.71 26.54
N ASP A 104 9.86 -17.14 26.10
CA ASP A 104 9.48 -18.56 26.11
C ASP A 104 10.39 -19.38 25.19
N VAL A 105 10.79 -20.57 25.65
CA VAL A 105 11.66 -21.45 24.87
C VAL A 105 10.85 -22.25 23.86
N LEU A 106 11.07 -21.95 22.59
CA LEU A 106 10.39 -22.59 21.46
C LEU A 106 11.01 -23.93 21.10
N ALA A 107 12.34 -23.98 21.08
CA ALA A 107 13.10 -25.19 20.75
C ALA A 107 14.47 -25.17 21.43
N ILE A 108 15.07 -26.36 21.56
CA ILE A 108 16.40 -26.51 22.12
C ILE A 108 17.27 -27.28 21.12
N ILE A 109 18.38 -26.68 20.76
CA ILE A 109 19.46 -27.33 19.99
C ILE A 109 20.38 -28.06 20.98
N ASP A 110 20.94 -29.20 20.57
CA ASP A 110 21.86 -29.97 21.37
C ASP A 110 23.03 -29.12 21.89
N PRO A 111 23.11 -28.89 23.22
CA PRO A 111 24.10 -28.01 23.81
C PRO A 111 25.44 -28.68 24.10
N GLU A 112 25.54 -30.03 23.99
CA GLU A 112 26.66 -30.83 24.52
C GLU A 112 28.03 -30.28 24.07
N ASN A 113 28.20 -30.06 22.79
CA ASN A 113 29.46 -29.52 22.24
C ASN A 113 29.80 -28.12 22.76
N LEU A 114 28.79 -27.28 22.95
CA LEU A 114 28.95 -25.89 23.43
C LEU A 114 29.15 -25.85 24.95
N GLU A 115 28.53 -26.77 25.70
CA GLU A 115 28.77 -26.97 27.14
C GLU A 115 30.23 -27.43 27.39
N ASN A 116 30.72 -28.42 26.63
CA ASN A 116 32.09 -28.85 26.66
C ASN A 116 33.07 -27.71 26.35
N ARG A 117 32.73 -26.85 25.36
CA ARG A 117 33.52 -25.66 25.04
C ARG A 117 33.54 -24.65 26.18
N VAL A 118 32.43 -24.40 26.83
CA VAL A 118 32.36 -23.55 28.03
C VAL A 118 33.22 -24.11 29.15
N ALA A 119 33.12 -25.43 29.45
CA ALA A 119 33.93 -26.08 30.48
C ALA A 119 35.44 -25.94 30.19
N GLN A 120 35.86 -26.13 28.94
CA GLN A 120 37.26 -25.94 28.52
C GLN A 120 37.73 -24.50 28.79
N VAL A 121 36.96 -23.51 28.39
CA VAL A 121 37.34 -22.08 28.57
C VAL A 121 37.31 -21.69 30.04
N VAL A 122 36.39 -22.26 30.86
CA VAL A 122 36.39 -22.07 32.33
C VAL A 122 37.72 -22.55 32.92
N ALA A 123 38.21 -23.74 32.55
CA ALA A 123 39.49 -24.24 33.02
C ALA A 123 40.67 -23.30 32.64
N ILE A 124 40.63 -22.70 31.44
CA ILE A 124 41.65 -21.71 31.02
C ILE A 124 41.60 -20.46 31.91
N VAL A 125 40.40 -19.96 32.24
CA VAL A 125 40.24 -18.81 33.14
C VAL A 125 40.80 -19.11 34.52
N GLU A 126 40.56 -20.31 35.08
CA GLU A 126 41.09 -20.71 36.38
C GLU A 126 42.62 -20.82 36.35
N ASN A 127 43.22 -21.36 35.27
CA ASN A 127 44.68 -21.38 35.09
C ASN A 127 45.24 -19.95 35.08
N ARG A 128 44.64 -19.01 34.37
CA ARG A 128 45.09 -17.61 34.34
C ARG A 128 44.95 -16.90 35.70
N LYS A 129 43.93 -17.28 36.52
CA LYS A 129 43.84 -16.80 37.90
C LYS A 129 44.99 -17.33 38.77
N SER A 130 45.40 -18.58 38.59
CA SER A 130 46.51 -19.18 39.27
C SER A 130 47.83 -18.50 38.92
N ASP A 131 48.04 -18.16 37.62
CA ASP A 131 49.22 -17.40 37.16
C ASP A 131 49.33 -16.04 37.87
N ILE A 132 48.20 -15.33 38.07
CA ILE A 132 48.15 -14.08 38.84
C ILE A 132 48.63 -14.28 40.28
N ASN A 133 48.19 -15.35 40.94
CA ASN A 133 48.56 -15.63 42.32
C ASN A 133 50.06 -15.94 42.44
N ILE A 134 50.63 -16.66 41.47
CA ILE A 134 52.08 -16.94 41.39
C ILE A 134 52.84 -15.61 41.21
N ASN A 135 52.39 -14.73 40.31
CA ASN A 135 53.04 -13.43 40.07
C ASN A 135 52.89 -12.51 41.30
N LYS A 136 51.78 -12.51 42.03
CA LYS A 136 51.65 -11.77 43.29
C LYS A 136 52.65 -12.26 44.34
N ALA A 137 52.83 -13.57 44.50
CA ALA A 137 53.83 -14.12 45.40
C ALA A 137 55.27 -13.75 44.97
N THR A 138 55.53 -13.66 43.64
CA THR A 138 56.82 -13.21 43.10
C THR A 138 57.07 -11.74 43.42
N ILE A 139 56.06 -10.85 43.33
CA ILE A 139 56.14 -9.45 43.73
C ILE A 139 56.47 -9.37 45.23
N GLN A 140 55.76 -10.11 46.08
CA GLN A 140 56.01 -10.07 47.53
C GLN A 140 57.44 -10.47 47.86
N ARG A 141 58.00 -11.51 47.18
CA ARG A 141 59.43 -11.88 47.32
C ARG A 141 60.36 -10.73 46.88
N ALA A 142 60.11 -10.09 45.74
CA ALA A 142 60.93 -8.99 45.24
C ALA A 142 60.83 -7.76 46.17
N GLU A 143 59.70 -7.46 46.77
CA GLU A 143 59.51 -6.43 47.77
C GLU A 143 60.34 -6.64 49.02
N VAL A 144 60.36 -7.90 49.55
CA VAL A 144 61.18 -8.27 50.70
C VAL A 144 62.68 -8.12 50.38
N ASN A 145 63.11 -8.56 49.18
CA ASN A 145 64.50 -8.42 48.75
C ASN A 145 64.93 -6.95 48.63
N LEU A 146 64.10 -6.10 48.02
CA LEU A 146 64.33 -4.67 47.92
C LEU A 146 64.40 -4.02 49.31
N ALA A 147 63.48 -4.35 50.21
CA ALA A 147 63.51 -3.82 51.58
C ALA A 147 64.77 -4.25 52.33
N GLN A 148 65.30 -5.45 52.09
CA GLN A 148 66.57 -5.88 52.65
C GLN A 148 67.79 -5.13 52.05
N ALA A 149 67.81 -4.97 50.70
CA ALA A 149 68.84 -4.23 50.00
C ALA A 149 68.88 -2.74 50.45
N LYS A 150 67.70 -2.11 50.62
CA LYS A 150 67.63 -0.71 51.16
C LYS A 150 68.17 -0.62 52.55
N ARG A 151 67.79 -1.48 53.46
CA ARG A 151 68.34 -1.51 54.82
C ARG A 151 69.86 -1.75 54.85
N SER A 152 70.41 -2.54 53.92
CA SER A 152 71.82 -2.78 53.78
C SER A 152 72.56 -1.50 53.25
N LEU A 153 71.96 -0.77 52.30
CA LEU A 153 72.44 0.47 51.76
C LEU A 153 72.50 1.54 52.86
N ASP A 154 71.34 1.73 53.58
CA ASP A 154 71.31 2.73 54.68
C ASP A 154 72.41 2.53 55.72
N ARG A 155 72.61 1.26 56.11
CA ARG A 155 73.67 0.90 57.06
C ARG A 155 75.08 1.24 56.50
N ARG A 156 75.32 0.94 55.21
CA ARG A 156 76.63 1.22 54.59
C ARG A 156 76.87 2.70 54.33
N GLN A 157 75.85 3.46 54.07
CA GLN A 157 75.92 4.91 53.98
C GLN A 157 76.36 5.55 55.32
N GLN A 158 75.84 5.05 56.45
CA GLN A 158 76.25 5.45 57.78
C GLN A 158 77.71 5.11 58.03
N LEU A 159 78.15 3.89 57.72
CA LEU A 159 79.58 3.50 57.90
C LEU A 159 80.51 4.25 56.96
N PHE A 160 80.10 4.64 55.79
CA PHE A 160 80.86 5.46 54.87
C PHE A 160 81.04 6.90 55.41
N ALA A 161 80.01 7.51 55.99
CA ALA A 161 80.05 8.78 56.64
C ALA A 161 81.01 8.81 57.82
N GLU A 162 81.18 7.64 58.48
CA GLU A 162 82.16 7.40 59.54
C GLU A 162 83.56 7.03 59.03
N ASN A 163 83.80 7.03 57.68
CA ASN A 163 85.05 6.61 57.01
C ASN A 163 85.43 5.15 57.31
N ALA A 164 84.51 4.27 57.69
CA ALA A 164 84.72 2.87 58.03
C ALA A 164 84.76 1.91 56.84
N ILE A 165 84.34 2.36 55.64
CA ILE A 165 84.31 1.57 54.41
C ILE A 165 84.77 2.37 53.21
N SER A 166 85.17 1.67 52.10
CA SER A 166 85.64 2.31 50.85
C SER A 166 84.47 2.73 49.98
N GLN A 167 84.65 3.70 49.09
CA GLN A 167 83.70 4.16 48.11
C GLN A 167 83.23 3.00 47.20
N ALA A 168 84.08 2.12 46.76
CA ALA A 168 83.75 0.94 45.94
C ALA A 168 82.76 -0.01 46.63
N GLN A 169 82.86 -0.16 47.98
CA GLN A 169 81.92 -0.98 48.75
C GLN A 169 80.53 -0.34 48.87
N LEU A 170 80.43 1.01 48.89
CA LEU A 170 79.18 1.72 48.87
C LEU A 170 78.51 1.58 47.49
N GLU A 171 79.26 1.88 46.42
CA GLU A 171 78.81 1.75 45.03
C GLU A 171 78.28 0.35 44.71
N GLU A 172 78.93 -0.72 45.18
CA GLU A 172 78.49 -2.08 45.01
C GLU A 172 77.15 -2.34 45.71
N THR A 173 76.92 -1.73 46.87
CA THR A 173 75.67 -1.87 47.58
C THR A 173 74.48 -1.07 46.92
N GLU A 174 74.85 0.12 46.40
CA GLU A 174 73.90 0.92 45.58
C GLU A 174 73.45 0.13 44.34
N ARG A 175 74.42 -0.46 43.64
CA ARG A 175 74.14 -1.32 42.48
C ARG A 175 73.23 -2.48 42.85
N THR A 176 73.49 -3.15 44.01
CA THR A 176 72.61 -4.28 44.50
C THR A 176 71.20 -3.80 44.78
N MET A 177 71.01 -2.62 45.36
CA MET A 177 69.70 -2.04 45.61
C MET A 177 69.00 -1.71 44.31
N GLN A 178 69.65 -1.10 43.32
CA GLN A 178 69.11 -0.79 42.00
C GLN A 178 68.66 -2.06 41.23
N LEU A 179 69.46 -3.14 41.34
CA LEU A 179 69.08 -4.45 40.76
C LEU A 179 67.80 -4.99 41.42
N ALA A 180 67.71 -4.93 42.77
CA ALA A 180 66.50 -5.39 43.47
C ALA A 180 65.26 -4.51 43.11
N GLU A 181 65.46 -3.24 42.86
CA GLU A 181 64.38 -2.35 42.41
C GLU A 181 63.91 -2.68 40.97
N ALA A 182 64.87 -2.93 40.06
CA ALA A 182 64.56 -3.40 38.71
C ALA A 182 63.81 -4.74 38.70
N ASP A 183 64.21 -5.69 39.58
CA ASP A 183 63.51 -6.95 39.74
C ASP A 183 62.06 -6.77 40.19
N LEU A 184 61.79 -5.81 41.10
CA LEU A 184 60.40 -5.52 41.53
C LEU A 184 59.59 -4.93 40.37
N VAL A 185 60.16 -4.00 39.59
CA VAL A 185 59.50 -3.44 38.39
C VAL A 185 59.16 -4.54 37.39
N LEU A 186 60.12 -5.47 37.13
CA LEU A 186 59.88 -6.62 36.25
C LEU A 186 58.79 -7.53 36.77
N ALA A 187 58.76 -7.83 38.08
CA ALA A 187 57.72 -8.64 38.69
C ALA A 187 56.32 -7.97 38.57
N LYS A 188 56.22 -6.67 38.76
CA LYS A 188 54.99 -5.88 38.55
C LYS A 188 54.53 -5.92 37.10
N ALA A 189 55.43 -5.75 36.14
CA ALA A 189 55.10 -5.83 34.70
C ALA A 189 54.58 -7.23 34.31
N ARG A 190 55.15 -8.31 34.89
CA ARG A 190 54.65 -9.69 34.69
C ARG A 190 53.24 -9.88 35.24
N LEU A 191 52.92 -9.31 36.41
CA LEU A 191 51.57 -9.34 36.96
C LEU A 191 50.58 -8.61 36.02
N GLU A 192 50.92 -7.46 35.50
CA GLU A 192 50.07 -6.73 34.55
C GLU A 192 49.81 -7.53 33.27
N GLY A 193 50.86 -8.19 32.74
CA GLY A 193 50.73 -9.09 31.60
C GLY A 193 49.77 -10.27 31.89
N SER A 194 49.87 -10.87 33.11
CA SER A 194 48.95 -11.95 33.51
C SER A 194 47.52 -11.46 33.73
N GLN A 195 47.33 -10.24 34.24
CA GLN A 195 45.99 -9.65 34.35
C GLN A 195 45.35 -9.40 32.97
N SER A 196 46.15 -8.94 32.00
CA SER A 196 45.68 -8.78 30.62
C SER A 196 45.28 -10.12 29.99
N SER A 197 46.11 -11.16 30.23
CA SER A 197 45.80 -12.54 29.78
C SER A 197 44.51 -13.09 30.43
N LEU A 198 44.27 -12.79 31.70
CA LEU A 198 42.98 -13.15 32.36
C LEU A 198 41.79 -12.42 31.73
N LYS A 199 41.92 -11.13 31.46
CA LYS A 199 40.86 -10.36 30.80
C LYS A 199 40.48 -10.95 29.43
N GLN A 200 41.49 -11.37 28.65
CA GLN A 200 41.28 -12.07 27.38
C GLN A 200 40.51 -13.39 27.59
N ALA A 201 40.99 -14.26 28.48
CA ALA A 201 40.33 -15.54 28.77
C ALA A 201 38.88 -15.34 29.27
N GLN A 202 38.62 -14.29 30.04
CA GLN A 202 37.25 -13.94 30.47
C GLN A 202 36.37 -13.48 29.31
N ALA A 203 36.94 -12.77 28.32
CA ALA A 203 36.19 -12.39 27.11
C ALA A 203 35.84 -13.65 26.29
N ASP A 204 36.78 -14.59 26.15
CA ASP A 204 36.53 -15.86 25.46
C ASP A 204 35.45 -16.69 26.16
N LEU A 205 35.45 -16.70 27.51
CA LEU A 205 34.39 -17.34 28.29
C LEU A 205 33.02 -16.71 28.06
N ARG A 206 32.94 -15.37 28.02
CA ARG A 206 31.67 -14.69 27.69
C ARG A 206 31.17 -15.09 26.30
N SER A 207 32.04 -15.13 25.29
CA SER A 207 31.68 -15.56 23.93
C SER A 207 31.18 -17.01 23.90
N ALA A 208 31.86 -17.91 24.60
CA ALA A 208 31.44 -19.32 24.70
C ALA A 208 30.05 -19.46 25.37
N ARG A 209 29.78 -18.69 26.44
CA ARG A 209 28.49 -18.67 27.13
C ARG A 209 27.38 -18.10 26.29
N VAL A 210 27.64 -17.06 25.51
CA VAL A 210 26.67 -16.48 24.56
C VAL A 210 26.29 -17.51 23.50
N ASN A 211 27.28 -18.22 22.93
CA ASN A 211 27.00 -19.29 21.96
C ASN A 211 26.19 -20.45 22.60
N LEU A 212 26.45 -20.79 23.83
CA LEU A 212 25.66 -21.79 24.56
C LEU A 212 24.21 -21.27 24.79
N SER A 213 24.03 -19.99 25.16
CA SER A 213 22.69 -19.45 25.35
C SER A 213 21.86 -19.47 24.06
N ARG A 214 22.50 -19.36 22.90
CA ARG A 214 21.86 -19.39 21.57
C ARG A 214 21.35 -20.79 21.17
N THR A 215 21.70 -21.84 21.93
CA THR A 215 21.08 -23.16 21.74
C THR A 215 19.61 -23.19 22.14
N LYS A 216 19.18 -22.28 23.01
CA LYS A 216 17.79 -22.11 23.39
C LYS A 216 17.16 -21.09 22.46
N ILE A 217 16.33 -21.53 21.55
CA ILE A 217 15.57 -20.67 20.65
C ILE A 217 14.39 -20.11 21.43
N VAL A 218 14.33 -18.80 21.61
CA VAL A 218 13.30 -18.12 22.40
C VAL A 218 12.44 -17.23 21.54
N ALA A 219 11.20 -17.03 21.96
CA ALA A 219 10.28 -16.07 21.32
C ALA A 219 10.76 -14.63 21.58
N PRO A 220 10.95 -13.80 20.55
CA PRO A 220 11.36 -12.40 20.72
C PRO A 220 10.20 -11.47 21.09
N VAL A 221 8.95 -11.88 20.86
CA VAL A 221 7.72 -11.11 21.07
C VAL A 221 6.62 -12.01 21.60
N ASP A 222 5.62 -11.39 22.26
CA ASP A 222 4.37 -12.06 22.59
C ASP A 222 3.57 -12.30 21.32
N GLY A 223 2.92 -13.47 21.20
CA GLY A 223 2.12 -13.75 20.01
C GLY A 223 1.70 -15.20 19.87
N VAL A 224 1.39 -15.58 18.64
CA VAL A 224 0.95 -16.92 18.26
C VAL A 224 1.87 -17.48 17.17
N VAL A 225 2.29 -18.71 17.32
CA VAL A 225 3.10 -19.43 16.31
C VAL A 225 2.20 -19.76 15.11
N ILE A 226 2.45 -19.12 13.96
CA ILE A 226 1.68 -19.35 12.73
C ILE A 226 2.31 -20.38 11.81
N GLU A 227 3.64 -20.53 11.85
CA GLU A 227 4.37 -21.54 11.09
C GLU A 227 5.45 -22.18 11.94
N ARG A 228 5.61 -23.50 11.81
CA ARG A 228 6.69 -24.31 12.36
C ARG A 228 7.35 -25.05 11.20
N LEU A 229 8.59 -24.70 10.91
CA LEU A 229 9.34 -25.20 9.74
C LEU A 229 10.34 -26.29 10.11
N VAL A 230 10.36 -26.74 11.37
CA VAL A 230 11.34 -27.70 11.90
C VAL A 230 10.70 -28.75 12.80
N ASP A 231 11.29 -29.92 12.80
CA ASP A 231 10.86 -31.06 13.61
C ASP A 231 11.94 -31.48 14.65
N PRO A 232 11.53 -32.07 15.78
CA PRO A 232 12.48 -32.66 16.74
C PRO A 232 13.38 -33.68 16.05
N GLY A 233 14.68 -33.63 16.34
CA GLY A 233 15.67 -34.50 15.72
C GLY A 233 16.26 -34.03 14.41
N GLN A 234 15.71 -32.97 13.80
CA GLN A 234 16.23 -32.33 12.59
C GLN A 234 17.55 -31.60 12.88
N THR A 235 18.49 -31.65 11.94
CA THR A 235 19.74 -30.88 12.03
C THR A 235 19.57 -29.55 11.29
N VAL A 236 19.90 -28.45 11.96
CA VAL A 236 19.90 -27.09 11.39
C VAL A 236 21.33 -26.63 11.20
N ALA A 237 21.59 -25.94 10.06
CA ALA A 237 22.90 -25.41 9.71
C ALA A 237 22.78 -23.88 9.52
N ALA A 238 23.43 -23.12 10.39
CA ALA A 238 23.41 -21.65 10.38
C ALA A 238 24.64 -21.04 9.69
N SER A 239 25.43 -21.84 8.93
CA SER A 239 26.74 -21.42 8.43
C SER A 239 26.69 -20.38 7.30
N PHE A 240 25.64 -20.34 6.49
CA PHE A 240 25.51 -19.44 5.31
C PHE A 240 24.29 -18.50 5.39
N SER A 241 23.22 -18.97 5.99
CA SER A 241 22.02 -18.18 6.27
C SER A 241 21.36 -18.72 7.52
N ALA A 242 20.83 -17.85 8.36
CA ALA A 242 20.01 -18.31 9.50
C ALA A 242 18.74 -18.97 8.95
N PRO A 243 18.54 -20.30 9.14
CA PRO A 243 17.32 -20.95 8.70
C PRO A 243 16.15 -20.46 9.54
N GLU A 244 15.02 -20.17 8.90
CA GLU A 244 13.78 -19.87 9.60
C GLU A 244 13.26 -21.15 10.26
N LEU A 245 12.97 -21.08 11.56
CA LEU A 245 12.45 -22.22 12.33
C LEU A 245 10.99 -22.04 12.68
N PHE A 246 10.62 -20.82 13.09
CA PHE A 246 9.26 -20.46 13.47
C PHE A 246 8.91 -19.10 12.91
N LYS A 247 7.61 -18.91 12.63
CA LYS A 247 7.04 -17.60 12.34
C LYS A 247 5.98 -17.29 13.39
N ILE A 248 6.16 -16.17 14.09
CA ILE A 248 5.29 -15.73 15.16
C ILE A 248 4.54 -14.49 14.69
N ALA A 249 3.21 -14.54 14.73
CA ALA A 249 2.37 -13.37 14.61
C ALA A 249 2.25 -12.70 15.98
N GLY A 250 2.43 -11.40 16.04
CA GLY A 250 2.17 -10.62 17.25
C GLY A 250 0.69 -10.58 17.62
N ASP A 251 0.24 -9.46 18.16
CA ASP A 251 -1.16 -9.28 18.55
C ASP A 251 -2.11 -9.41 17.34
N LEU A 252 -2.93 -10.47 17.33
CA LEU A 252 -3.93 -10.73 16.30
C LEU A 252 -5.23 -9.93 16.50
N SER A 253 -5.37 -9.16 17.58
CA SER A 253 -6.51 -8.26 17.80
C SER A 253 -6.51 -7.07 16.82
N LYS A 254 -5.35 -6.76 16.28
CA LYS A 254 -5.13 -5.76 15.23
C LYS A 254 -4.53 -6.43 14.01
N ILE A 255 -5.17 -6.22 12.90
CA ILE A 255 -4.71 -6.78 11.63
C ILE A 255 -4.50 -5.68 10.60
N LYS A 256 -3.68 -5.99 9.64
CA LYS A 256 -3.47 -5.18 8.44
C LYS A 256 -3.92 -5.95 7.21
N ILE A 257 -4.46 -5.23 6.25
CA ILE A 257 -4.82 -5.80 4.96
C ILE A 257 -3.96 -5.11 3.91
N ASP A 258 -3.20 -5.87 3.17
CA ASP A 258 -2.46 -5.37 2.02
C ASP A 258 -3.38 -5.44 0.79
N ALA A 259 -4.00 -4.31 0.45
CA ALA A 259 -4.93 -4.18 -0.67
C ALA A 259 -4.18 -3.81 -1.96
N ALA A 260 -4.43 -4.52 -3.05
CA ALA A 260 -3.86 -4.25 -4.36
C ALA A 260 -4.73 -3.22 -5.11
N ILE A 261 -4.20 -2.03 -5.31
CA ILE A 261 -4.87 -0.91 -5.99
C ILE A 261 -4.27 -0.74 -7.38
N VAL A 262 -5.09 -0.68 -8.41
CA VAL A 262 -4.64 -0.44 -9.79
C VAL A 262 -4.15 1.01 -9.93
N GLU A 263 -3.12 1.24 -10.73
CA GLU A 263 -2.49 2.55 -10.95
C GLU A 263 -3.48 3.68 -11.28
N SER A 264 -4.53 3.38 -12.06
CA SER A 264 -5.57 4.34 -12.43
C SER A 264 -6.34 4.92 -11.23
N ASP A 265 -6.40 4.20 -10.13
CA ASP A 265 -7.21 4.55 -8.97
C ASP A 265 -6.40 5.11 -7.79
N VAL A 266 -5.08 5.06 -7.89
CA VAL A 266 -4.15 5.53 -6.83
C VAL A 266 -4.28 7.03 -6.55
N SER A 267 -4.53 7.85 -7.59
CA SER A 267 -4.54 9.32 -7.47
C SER A 267 -5.67 9.88 -6.60
N GLY A 268 -6.65 9.05 -6.25
CA GLY A 268 -7.79 9.47 -5.44
C GLY A 268 -7.80 8.90 -4.03
N LEU A 269 -6.71 8.26 -3.59
CA LEU A 269 -6.62 7.61 -2.29
C LEU A 269 -5.80 8.45 -1.32
N ASP A 270 -6.38 8.72 -0.16
CA ASP A 270 -5.71 9.42 0.93
C ASP A 270 -5.63 8.53 2.19
N ALA A 271 -4.61 8.79 3.02
CA ALA A 271 -4.53 8.16 4.32
C ALA A 271 -5.70 8.62 5.20
N GLY A 272 -6.39 7.67 5.82
CA GLY A 272 -7.59 7.92 6.62
C GLY A 272 -8.89 7.60 5.91
N ASP A 273 -8.88 7.34 4.59
CA ASP A 273 -10.08 6.96 3.84
C ASP A 273 -10.76 5.74 4.47
N PRO A 274 -12.08 5.78 4.64
CA PRO A 274 -12.83 4.68 5.20
C PRO A 274 -12.91 3.52 4.21
N VAL A 275 -12.67 2.33 4.73
CA VAL A 275 -12.71 1.08 3.98
C VAL A 275 -13.74 0.15 4.61
N SER A 276 -14.63 -0.37 3.80
CA SER A 276 -15.47 -1.51 4.13
C SER A 276 -14.98 -2.75 3.38
N PHE A 277 -14.93 -3.90 4.04
CA PHE A 277 -14.49 -5.12 3.39
C PHE A 277 -15.25 -6.34 3.90
N SER A 278 -15.29 -7.34 3.06
CA SER A 278 -15.80 -8.67 3.36
C SER A 278 -14.72 -9.71 3.14
N VAL A 279 -14.83 -10.83 3.84
CA VAL A 279 -14.02 -12.02 3.63
C VAL A 279 -14.92 -13.18 3.22
N ASP A 280 -14.43 -14.03 2.34
CA ASP A 280 -15.22 -15.14 1.81
C ASP A 280 -15.59 -16.17 2.90
N ALA A 281 -14.78 -16.24 3.97
CA ALA A 281 -15.04 -17.10 5.12
C ALA A 281 -16.28 -16.69 5.94
N TYR A 282 -16.71 -15.42 5.87
CA TYR A 282 -17.88 -14.90 6.59
C TYR A 282 -18.81 -14.14 5.64
N PRO A 283 -19.58 -14.85 4.79
CA PRO A 283 -20.47 -14.24 3.84
C PRO A 283 -21.56 -13.42 4.57
N GLY A 284 -21.77 -12.19 4.10
CA GLY A 284 -22.76 -11.28 4.68
C GLY A 284 -22.28 -10.44 5.88
N ARG A 285 -21.06 -10.67 6.39
CA ARG A 285 -20.45 -9.83 7.43
C ARG A 285 -19.55 -8.78 6.79
N VAL A 286 -19.83 -7.50 7.06
CA VAL A 286 -19.03 -6.38 6.60
C VAL A 286 -18.16 -5.90 7.76
N PHE A 287 -16.88 -5.87 7.52
CA PHE A 287 -15.87 -5.31 8.42
C PHE A 287 -15.52 -3.89 7.99
N ARG A 288 -14.98 -3.10 8.92
CA ARG A 288 -14.59 -1.72 8.67
C ARG A 288 -13.13 -1.52 9.02
N GLY A 289 -12.46 -0.72 8.22
CA GLY A 289 -11.08 -0.32 8.42
C GLY A 289 -10.84 1.09 7.91
N LYS A 290 -9.58 1.51 7.94
CA LYS A 290 -9.12 2.78 7.38
C LYS A 290 -7.81 2.58 6.67
N ILE A 291 -7.57 3.33 5.60
CA ILE A 291 -6.26 3.36 4.95
C ILE A 291 -5.25 3.99 5.92
N ASN A 292 -4.21 3.24 6.25
CA ASN A 292 -3.08 3.73 7.02
C ASN A 292 -2.08 4.44 6.11
N GLN A 293 -1.65 3.75 5.05
CA GLN A 293 -0.68 4.28 4.11
C GLN A 293 -0.78 3.60 2.74
N LEU A 294 -0.38 4.32 1.72
CA LEU A 294 -0.13 3.78 0.37
C LEU A 294 1.38 3.55 0.21
N ARG A 295 1.78 2.32 -0.16
CA ARG A 295 3.20 2.01 -0.40
C ARG A 295 3.61 2.50 -1.78
N LEU A 296 4.73 3.24 -1.85
CA LEU A 296 5.25 3.80 -3.11
C LEU A 296 5.84 2.75 -4.06
N LYS A 297 6.21 1.57 -3.53
CA LYS A 297 6.70 0.47 -4.37
C LYS A 297 5.55 -0.17 -5.11
N SER A 298 5.54 -0.06 -6.43
CA SER A 298 4.60 -0.78 -7.29
C SER A 298 4.99 -2.24 -7.45
N GLN A 299 4.00 -3.06 -7.76
CA GLN A 299 4.14 -4.46 -8.17
C GLN A 299 3.55 -4.60 -9.56
N THR A 300 4.25 -5.30 -10.44
CA THR A 300 3.75 -5.59 -11.78
C THR A 300 3.48 -7.08 -11.88
N GLN A 301 2.22 -7.43 -12.05
CA GLN A 301 1.80 -8.82 -12.25
C GLN A 301 0.94 -8.89 -13.51
N SER A 302 1.28 -9.79 -14.43
CA SER A 302 0.55 -9.96 -15.70
C SER A 302 0.33 -8.64 -16.47
N ASN A 303 1.34 -7.77 -16.52
CA ASN A 303 1.31 -6.43 -17.16
C ASN A 303 0.38 -5.41 -16.49
N ILE A 304 -0.16 -5.71 -15.32
CA ILE A 304 -0.96 -4.76 -14.53
C ILE A 304 -0.07 -4.20 -13.42
N VAL A 305 0.03 -2.88 -13.37
CA VAL A 305 0.74 -2.17 -12.30
C VAL A 305 -0.22 -1.91 -11.15
N THR A 306 0.15 -2.39 -9.97
CA THR A 306 -0.61 -2.21 -8.74
C THR A 306 0.25 -1.61 -7.65
N TYR A 307 -0.37 -0.84 -6.77
CA TYR A 307 0.22 -0.31 -5.55
C TYR A 307 -0.45 -0.95 -4.35
N THR A 308 0.29 -1.13 -3.26
CA THR A 308 -0.26 -1.72 -2.04
C THR A 308 -0.75 -0.63 -1.10
N ALA A 309 -2.06 -0.58 -0.87
CA ALA A 309 -2.65 0.20 0.21
C ALA A 309 -2.73 -0.67 1.48
N VAL A 310 -2.18 -0.18 2.58
CA VAL A 310 -2.25 -0.85 3.88
C VAL A 310 -3.47 -0.32 4.63
N VAL A 311 -4.39 -1.23 4.93
CA VAL A 311 -5.62 -0.92 5.66
C VAL A 311 -5.51 -1.50 7.07
N ASP A 312 -5.72 -0.67 8.08
CA ASP A 312 -5.80 -1.09 9.48
C ASP A 312 -7.24 -1.49 9.81
N ALA A 313 -7.40 -2.64 10.42
CA ALA A 313 -8.70 -3.13 10.85
C ALA A 313 -8.61 -3.78 12.24
N ALA A 314 -9.69 -3.66 13.01
CA ALA A 314 -9.84 -4.33 14.30
C ALA A 314 -10.32 -5.77 14.10
N ASN A 315 -9.77 -6.70 14.88
CA ASN A 315 -10.11 -8.11 14.90
C ASN A 315 -10.38 -8.58 16.33
N ALA A 316 -11.27 -7.87 17.03
CA ALA A 316 -11.56 -8.15 18.44
C ALA A 316 -12.06 -9.59 18.68
N ASP A 317 -12.80 -10.13 17.72
CA ASP A 317 -13.37 -11.49 17.81
C ASP A 317 -12.37 -12.59 17.38
N GLY A 318 -11.19 -12.24 16.90
CA GLY A 318 -10.19 -13.19 16.40
C GLY A 318 -10.61 -13.95 15.12
N GLY A 319 -11.73 -13.56 14.48
CA GLY A 319 -12.26 -14.28 13.32
C GLY A 319 -11.45 -14.07 12.04
N LEU A 320 -10.72 -12.96 11.92
CA LEU A 320 -9.89 -12.68 10.75
C LEU A 320 -8.52 -13.33 10.94
N MET A 321 -8.22 -14.33 10.11
CA MET A 321 -6.96 -15.08 10.18
C MET A 321 -5.97 -14.58 9.12
N PRO A 322 -4.66 -14.57 9.42
CA PRO A 322 -3.63 -14.29 8.44
C PRO A 322 -3.77 -15.16 7.19
N GLY A 323 -3.60 -14.56 6.02
CA GLY A 323 -3.73 -15.25 4.73
C GLY A 323 -5.14 -15.23 4.13
N MET A 324 -6.18 -14.78 4.84
CA MET A 324 -7.52 -14.63 4.25
C MET A 324 -7.53 -13.58 3.16
N THR A 325 -8.23 -13.90 2.07
CA THR A 325 -8.51 -12.94 0.99
C THR A 325 -9.69 -12.07 1.37
N THR A 326 -9.60 -10.79 1.04
CA THR A 326 -10.63 -9.79 1.32
C THR A 326 -11.04 -9.07 0.05
N ASN A 327 -12.33 -8.74 -0.05
CA ASN A 327 -12.88 -7.86 -1.07
C ASN A 327 -13.15 -6.49 -0.41
N LEU A 328 -12.40 -5.47 -0.82
CA LEU A 328 -12.44 -4.13 -0.21
C LEU A 328 -13.20 -3.16 -1.09
N GLN A 329 -13.94 -2.28 -0.44
CA GLN A 329 -14.57 -1.10 -1.01
C GLN A 329 -14.05 0.13 -0.27
N ILE A 330 -13.27 0.91 -0.96
CA ILE A 330 -12.64 2.12 -0.42
C ILE A 330 -13.47 3.30 -0.88
N THR A 331 -13.98 4.07 0.06
CA THR A 331 -14.76 5.27 -0.25
C THR A 331 -13.84 6.48 -0.29
N THR A 332 -13.73 7.08 -1.47
CA THR A 332 -12.91 8.27 -1.69
C THR A 332 -13.78 9.43 -2.16
N ASN A 333 -13.38 10.64 -1.87
CA ASN A 333 -14.04 11.85 -2.39
C ASN A 333 -15.58 11.79 -2.26
N SER A 334 -16.10 11.56 -1.05
CA SER A 334 -17.54 11.65 -0.82
C SER A 334 -17.97 13.11 -0.64
N LYS A 335 -19.03 13.49 -1.37
CA LYS A 335 -19.70 14.77 -1.21
C LYS A 335 -21.16 14.51 -0.84
N THR A 336 -21.62 15.16 0.20
CA THR A 336 -23.01 15.10 0.66
C THR A 336 -23.77 16.35 0.30
N ASP A 337 -25.09 16.24 0.17
CA ASP A 337 -26.00 17.39 -0.12
C ASP A 337 -25.68 18.14 -1.42
N ILE A 338 -25.24 17.41 -2.46
CA ILE A 338 -24.99 17.98 -3.79
C ILE A 338 -26.11 17.63 -4.77
N LEU A 339 -26.30 18.51 -5.77
CA LEU A 339 -27.21 18.21 -6.88
C LEU A 339 -26.60 17.10 -7.73
N ARG A 340 -27.41 16.11 -8.09
CA ARG A 340 -26.99 14.97 -8.88
C ARG A 340 -28.04 14.56 -9.91
N ILE A 341 -27.56 14.05 -11.04
CA ILE A 341 -28.38 13.51 -12.12
C ILE A 341 -28.00 12.05 -12.38
N PRO A 342 -28.91 11.22 -12.90
CA PRO A 342 -28.55 9.90 -13.38
C PRO A 342 -27.48 9.96 -14.47
N ALA A 343 -26.43 9.13 -14.39
CA ALA A 343 -25.32 9.14 -15.35
C ALA A 343 -25.77 8.80 -16.79
N MET A 344 -26.93 8.19 -16.94
CA MET A 344 -27.54 7.94 -18.27
C MET A 344 -27.88 9.23 -19.00
N ALA A 345 -28.19 10.33 -18.29
CA ALA A 345 -28.49 11.62 -18.91
C ALA A 345 -27.28 12.22 -19.65
N GLU A 346 -26.07 12.06 -19.10
CA GLU A 346 -24.82 12.48 -19.75
C GLU A 346 -24.55 11.72 -21.06
N ARG A 347 -24.96 10.46 -21.12
CA ARG A 347 -24.72 9.57 -22.28
C ARG A 347 -25.82 9.69 -23.35
N PHE A 348 -26.93 10.33 -23.03
CA PHE A 348 -28.04 10.45 -23.95
C PHE A 348 -27.66 11.31 -25.15
N ARG A 349 -27.91 10.80 -26.36
CA ARG A 349 -27.71 11.50 -27.64
C ARG A 349 -28.96 11.34 -28.48
N PRO A 350 -29.74 12.41 -28.70
CA PRO A 350 -30.91 12.36 -29.57
C PRO A 350 -30.51 12.17 -31.04
N THR A 351 -31.41 11.62 -31.83
CA THR A 351 -31.22 11.50 -33.28
C THR A 351 -31.30 12.87 -33.98
N PRO A 352 -30.66 13.03 -35.17
CA PRO A 352 -30.71 14.30 -35.90
C PRO A 352 -32.13 14.83 -36.18
N ASP A 353 -33.08 13.91 -36.40
CA ASP A 353 -34.48 14.28 -36.65
C ASP A 353 -35.20 14.80 -35.40
N GLN A 354 -34.85 14.25 -34.23
CA GLN A 354 -35.33 14.73 -32.95
C GLN A 354 -34.75 16.10 -32.60
N ILE A 355 -33.47 16.30 -32.86
CA ILE A 355 -32.82 17.59 -32.67
C ILE A 355 -33.48 18.67 -33.52
N LYS A 356 -33.78 18.40 -34.82
CA LYS A 356 -34.50 19.32 -35.71
C LYS A 356 -35.90 19.65 -35.18
N LYS A 357 -36.63 18.63 -34.66
CA LYS A 357 -37.97 18.83 -34.10
C LYS A 357 -37.92 19.71 -32.84
N TRP A 358 -36.92 19.51 -31.98
CA TRP A 358 -36.79 20.24 -30.71
C TRP A 358 -36.17 21.65 -30.88
N LYS A 359 -35.24 21.85 -31.84
CA LYS A 359 -34.60 23.15 -32.13
C LYS A 359 -35.46 24.09 -33.02
N ALA A 360 -36.51 23.60 -33.67
CA ALA A 360 -37.40 24.45 -34.49
C ALA A 360 -38.18 25.49 -33.66
N GLU A 361 -38.09 25.44 -32.33
CA GLU A 361 -38.77 26.36 -31.40
C GLU A 361 -37.81 27.30 -30.63
N GLU A 362 -36.48 27.22 -30.83
CA GLU A 362 -35.49 28.08 -30.16
C GLU A 362 -34.95 29.17 -31.13
N THR A 363 -35.14 30.43 -30.79
CA THR A 363 -34.42 31.56 -31.40
C THR A 363 -32.99 31.57 -30.87
N MET A 364 -32.00 31.33 -31.72
CA MET A 364 -30.58 31.43 -31.39
C MET A 364 -30.22 32.86 -30.96
N ASP A 365 -29.63 32.97 -29.79
CA ASP A 365 -28.93 34.17 -29.36
C ASP A 365 -27.52 34.13 -29.97
N GLU A 366 -27.31 34.92 -31.04
CA GLU A 366 -26.15 34.86 -31.94
C GLU A 366 -24.89 35.58 -31.39
N ASN A 367 -24.89 36.05 -30.13
CA ASN A 367 -23.89 36.96 -29.55
C ASN A 367 -22.99 36.38 -28.44
N ALA A 368 -22.76 35.09 -28.37
CA ALA A 368 -21.88 34.50 -27.34
C ALA A 368 -20.45 34.26 -27.86
N ASP A 369 -19.69 35.31 -28.08
CA ASP A 369 -18.30 35.20 -28.64
C ASP A 369 -17.19 35.13 -27.59
N VAL A 370 -17.48 35.30 -26.31
CA VAL A 370 -16.50 35.16 -25.20
C VAL A 370 -17.05 34.17 -24.19
N ASP A 371 -16.19 33.23 -23.74
CA ASP A 371 -16.55 32.19 -22.75
C ASP A 371 -17.29 32.79 -21.54
N PRO A 372 -18.59 32.49 -21.35
CA PRO A 372 -19.42 33.07 -20.27
C PRO A 372 -18.82 32.74 -18.87
N LYS A 373 -18.06 31.70 -18.76
CA LYS A 373 -17.34 31.33 -17.51
C LYS A 373 -16.25 32.33 -17.14
N THR A 374 -15.66 33.04 -18.10
CA THR A 374 -14.65 34.05 -17.80
C THR A 374 -15.27 35.20 -17.04
N ARG A 375 -16.46 35.64 -17.42
CA ARG A 375 -17.23 36.69 -16.71
C ARG A 375 -17.56 36.29 -15.28
N ASP A 376 -18.04 35.05 -15.08
CA ASP A 376 -18.38 34.49 -13.75
C ASP A 376 -17.15 34.40 -12.83
N ARG A 377 -15.99 33.93 -13.34
CA ARG A 377 -14.74 33.90 -12.59
C ARG A 377 -14.29 35.30 -12.13
N LEU A 378 -14.38 36.30 -13.02
CA LEU A 378 -14.01 37.68 -12.70
C LEU A 378 -14.95 38.28 -11.65
N THR A 379 -16.22 37.91 -11.70
CA THR A 379 -17.22 38.34 -10.70
C THR A 379 -16.92 37.69 -9.33
N LYS A 380 -16.57 36.40 -9.29
CA LYS A 380 -16.18 35.70 -8.06
C LYS A 380 -14.90 36.27 -7.43
N LEU A 381 -14.02 36.85 -8.21
CA LEU A 381 -12.83 37.57 -7.74
C LEU A 381 -13.11 39.01 -7.25
N GLY A 382 -14.38 39.45 -7.28
CA GLY A 382 -14.79 40.77 -6.78
C GLY A 382 -14.51 41.93 -7.74
N PHE A 383 -14.31 41.64 -9.03
CA PHE A 383 -14.13 42.71 -10.04
C PHE A 383 -15.43 43.46 -10.26
N SER A 384 -15.33 44.78 -10.41
CA SER A 384 -16.50 45.61 -10.74
C SER A 384 -16.99 45.31 -12.16
N SER A 385 -18.30 45.44 -12.39
CA SER A 385 -18.92 45.21 -13.71
C SER A 385 -18.24 45.99 -14.83
N ALA A 386 -17.92 47.27 -14.60
CA ALA A 386 -17.23 48.12 -15.57
C ALA A 386 -15.82 47.59 -15.96
N ARG A 387 -15.08 47.05 -14.99
CA ARG A 387 -13.75 46.46 -15.24
C ARG A 387 -13.87 45.15 -16.01
N ILE A 388 -14.87 44.33 -15.67
CA ILE A 388 -15.19 43.10 -16.39
C ILE A 388 -15.55 43.39 -17.84
N ASP A 389 -16.44 44.34 -18.07
CA ASP A 389 -16.90 44.74 -19.43
C ASP A 389 -15.72 45.26 -20.27
N GLY A 390 -14.81 46.06 -19.70
CA GLY A 390 -13.58 46.50 -20.37
C GLY A 390 -12.66 45.36 -20.78
N LEU A 391 -12.44 44.38 -19.88
CA LEU A 391 -11.66 43.17 -20.17
C LEU A 391 -12.30 42.33 -21.26
N MET A 392 -13.61 42.12 -21.19
CA MET A 392 -14.36 41.35 -22.19
C MET A 392 -14.31 42.01 -23.58
N LEU A 393 -14.37 43.34 -23.64
CA LEU A 393 -14.27 44.11 -24.90
C LEU A 393 -12.86 43.96 -25.51
N THR A 394 -11.83 44.01 -24.68
CA THR A 394 -10.44 43.78 -25.11
C THR A 394 -10.24 42.36 -25.65
N MET A 395 -10.80 41.38 -24.96
CA MET A 395 -10.76 39.98 -25.40
C MET A 395 -11.51 39.76 -26.72
N ALA A 396 -12.68 40.38 -26.87
CA ALA A 396 -13.47 40.29 -28.09
C ALA A 396 -12.73 40.93 -29.28
N SER A 397 -12.09 42.10 -29.10
CA SER A 397 -11.30 42.74 -30.16
C SER A 397 -10.09 41.92 -30.62
N GLU A 398 -9.41 41.25 -29.69
CA GLU A 398 -8.28 40.36 -30.04
C GLU A 398 -8.75 39.05 -30.70
N THR A 399 -9.95 38.58 -30.34
CA THR A 399 -10.58 37.42 -31.00
C THR A 399 -10.91 37.72 -32.44
N GLU A 400 -11.43 38.92 -32.72
CA GLU A 400 -11.77 39.32 -34.07
C GLU A 400 -10.52 39.51 -34.95
N LYS A 401 -9.43 40.09 -34.43
CA LYS A 401 -8.14 40.19 -35.13
C LYS A 401 -7.59 38.80 -35.44
N LEU A 402 -7.71 37.82 -34.52
CA LEU A 402 -7.33 36.43 -34.75
C LEU A 402 -8.24 35.77 -35.79
N ARG A 403 -9.54 36.06 -35.82
CA ARG A 403 -10.46 35.59 -36.87
C ARG A 403 -10.08 36.10 -38.26
N GLU A 404 -9.74 37.38 -38.39
CA GLU A 404 -9.27 37.95 -39.64
C GLU A 404 -7.98 37.30 -40.13
N GLN A 405 -7.02 37.05 -39.23
CA GLN A 405 -5.78 36.34 -39.56
C GLN A 405 -6.02 34.86 -39.96
N ILE A 406 -7.07 34.23 -39.43
CA ILE A 406 -7.42 32.84 -39.70
C ILE A 406 -8.26 32.69 -40.99
N ALA A 407 -8.93 33.74 -41.44
CA ALA A 407 -9.72 33.76 -42.68
C ALA A 407 -8.83 33.73 -43.94
N ASP A 408 -7.49 33.87 -43.81
CA ASP A 408 -6.54 33.76 -44.92
C ASP A 408 -6.49 32.29 -45.41
N PRO A 409 -6.92 32.02 -46.66
CA PRO A 409 -6.99 30.67 -47.21
C PRO A 409 -5.62 30.03 -47.47
N THR A 410 -4.52 30.78 -47.29
CA THR A 410 -3.15 30.28 -47.49
C THR A 410 -2.56 29.56 -46.24
N GLN A 411 -3.21 29.65 -45.08
CA GLN A 411 -2.71 29.07 -43.84
C GLN A 411 -3.51 27.84 -43.39
N THR A 412 -2.94 26.68 -43.52
CA THR A 412 -3.51 25.40 -43.07
C THR A 412 -3.26 25.17 -41.57
N TRP A 413 -3.99 25.88 -40.71
CA TRP A 413 -3.92 25.66 -39.26
C TRP A 413 -4.84 24.53 -38.80
N ARG A 414 -4.31 23.61 -37.95
CA ARG A 414 -5.15 22.59 -37.31
C ARG A 414 -6.01 23.22 -36.20
N LYS A 415 -7.28 22.83 -36.07
CA LYS A 415 -8.24 23.35 -35.05
C LYS A 415 -7.66 23.38 -33.63
N VAL A 416 -6.84 22.39 -33.26
CA VAL A 416 -6.20 22.27 -31.93
C VAL A 416 -5.19 23.41 -31.69
N SER A 417 -4.44 23.83 -32.70
CA SER A 417 -3.46 24.93 -32.59
C SER A 417 -4.13 26.26 -32.38
N ARG A 418 -5.32 26.48 -32.96
CA ARG A 418 -6.11 27.70 -32.84
C ARG A 418 -6.65 27.90 -31.41
N LEU A 419 -7.23 26.85 -30.83
CA LEU A 419 -7.73 26.91 -29.45
C LEU A 419 -6.61 27.15 -28.42
N LYS A 420 -5.42 26.59 -28.68
CA LYS A 420 -4.25 26.80 -27.83
C LYS A 420 -3.80 28.27 -27.91
N GLN A 421 -3.73 28.84 -29.10
CA GLN A 421 -3.30 30.22 -29.33
C GLN A 421 -4.30 31.23 -28.74
N LEU A 422 -5.61 30.99 -28.88
CA LEU A 422 -6.67 31.78 -28.23
C LEU A 422 -6.53 31.76 -26.70
N ARG A 423 -6.29 30.61 -26.14
CA ARG A 423 -6.14 30.44 -24.70
C ARG A 423 -4.88 31.15 -24.17
N GLU A 424 -3.76 31.08 -24.90
CA GLU A 424 -2.53 31.80 -24.57
C GLU A 424 -2.70 33.32 -24.68
N THR A 425 -3.45 33.82 -25.67
CA THR A 425 -3.76 35.26 -25.84
C THR A 425 -4.63 35.74 -24.70
N TYR A 426 -5.68 35.01 -24.33
CA TYR A 426 -6.55 35.37 -23.20
C TYR A 426 -5.81 35.38 -21.87
N ASP A 427 -4.97 34.37 -21.61
CA ASP A 427 -4.13 34.32 -20.40
C ASP A 427 -3.16 35.51 -20.35
N GLY A 428 -2.62 35.93 -21.50
CA GLY A 428 -1.76 37.10 -21.62
C GLY A 428 -2.47 38.43 -21.32
N ILE A 429 -3.71 38.60 -21.79
CA ILE A 429 -4.52 39.79 -21.51
C ILE A 429 -4.87 39.88 -20.04
N ILE A 430 -5.36 38.76 -19.46
CA ILE A 430 -5.73 38.66 -18.05
C ILE A 430 -4.53 38.95 -17.15
N LYS A 431 -3.38 38.36 -17.45
CA LYS A 431 -2.14 38.57 -16.69
C LYS A 431 -1.64 40.00 -16.72
N LYS A 432 -1.89 40.73 -17.82
CA LYS A 432 -1.45 42.11 -17.99
C LYS A 432 -2.33 43.10 -17.20
N GLU A 433 -3.61 42.78 -17.06
CA GLU A 433 -4.62 43.65 -16.42
C GLU A 433 -4.87 43.35 -14.94
N MET A 434 -4.22 42.27 -14.41
CA MET A 434 -4.34 41.84 -13.02
C MET A 434 -3.05 42.04 -12.24
N SER A 435 -3.17 42.27 -10.93
CA SER A 435 -2.04 42.17 -10.00
C SER A 435 -1.57 40.71 -9.87
N SER A 436 -0.35 40.51 -9.39
CA SER A 436 0.19 39.16 -9.19
C SER A 436 -0.67 38.27 -8.28
N THR A 437 -1.31 38.85 -7.27
CA THR A 437 -2.20 38.11 -6.34
C THR A 437 -3.53 37.76 -7.00
N GLU A 438 -4.18 38.72 -7.68
CA GLU A 438 -5.42 38.48 -8.42
C GLU A 438 -5.24 37.43 -9.53
N TYR A 439 -4.08 37.43 -10.22
CA TYR A 439 -3.77 36.44 -11.23
C TYR A 439 -3.55 35.05 -10.63
N GLN A 440 -2.92 34.93 -9.46
CA GLN A 440 -2.77 33.64 -8.78
C GLN A 440 -4.14 33.09 -8.35
N ASP A 441 -5.01 33.90 -7.82
CA ASP A 441 -6.37 33.50 -7.43
C ASP A 441 -7.20 33.11 -8.65
N TYR A 442 -7.09 33.84 -9.77
CA TYR A 442 -7.68 33.46 -11.05
C TYR A 442 -7.17 32.09 -11.53
N ARG A 443 -5.87 31.83 -11.42
CA ARG A 443 -5.27 30.54 -11.77
C ARG A 443 -5.78 29.40 -10.87
N ARG A 444 -6.02 29.65 -9.58
CA ARG A 444 -6.64 28.67 -8.68
C ARG A 444 -8.07 28.33 -9.10
N LEU A 445 -8.87 29.34 -9.47
CA LEU A 445 -10.22 29.13 -9.99
C LEU A 445 -10.21 28.35 -11.31
N LEU A 446 -9.28 28.66 -12.22
CA LEU A 446 -9.10 27.90 -13.46
C LEU A 446 -8.75 26.43 -13.21
N GLN A 447 -7.92 26.14 -12.21
CA GLN A 447 -7.57 24.77 -11.84
C GLN A 447 -8.76 24.03 -11.19
N ALA A 448 -9.54 24.71 -10.36
CA ALA A 448 -10.77 24.17 -9.81
C ALA A 448 -11.80 23.87 -10.91
N ASP A 449 -11.96 24.79 -11.86
CA ASP A 449 -12.86 24.60 -13.01
C ASP A 449 -12.37 23.53 -13.99
N ALA A 450 -11.06 23.23 -14.04
CA ALA A 450 -10.51 22.15 -14.87
C ALA A 450 -10.99 20.76 -14.43
N GLN A 451 -11.51 20.63 -13.21
CA GLN A 451 -12.17 19.42 -12.72
C GLN A 451 -13.65 19.35 -13.13
N ILE A 452 -14.22 20.46 -13.63
CA ILE A 452 -15.60 20.54 -14.11
C ILE A 452 -15.63 20.18 -15.59
N ARG A 453 -16.40 19.17 -15.94
CA ARG A 453 -16.63 18.77 -17.34
C ARG A 453 -17.90 19.42 -17.84
N ASP A 454 -17.82 20.14 -18.94
CA ASP A 454 -19.01 20.67 -19.60
C ASP A 454 -19.66 19.57 -20.43
N ALA A 455 -20.96 19.41 -20.21
CA ALA A 455 -21.79 18.50 -20.98
C ALA A 455 -23.08 19.19 -21.42
N GLU A 456 -23.55 18.85 -22.61
CA GLU A 456 -24.84 19.30 -23.12
C GLU A 456 -25.89 18.25 -22.76
N LEU A 457 -26.86 18.67 -21.96
CA LEU A 457 -27.97 17.82 -21.52
C LEU A 457 -29.28 18.31 -22.08
N TRP A 458 -30.21 17.41 -22.22
CA TRP A 458 -31.57 17.72 -22.64
C TRP A 458 -32.49 17.72 -21.42
N VAL A 459 -33.12 18.86 -21.17
CA VAL A 459 -34.05 19.10 -20.07
C VAL A 459 -35.46 19.22 -20.63
N LYS A 460 -36.39 18.54 -19.97
CA LYS A 460 -37.81 18.62 -20.29
C LYS A 460 -38.45 19.75 -19.47
N ASP A 461 -38.93 20.80 -20.16
CA ASP A 461 -39.66 21.90 -19.59
C ASP A 461 -41.11 21.87 -20.12
N GLY A 462 -42.02 21.24 -19.34
CA GLY A 462 -43.36 20.98 -19.78
C GLY A 462 -43.42 20.04 -21.00
N GLU A 463 -43.87 20.53 -22.15
CA GLU A 463 -43.89 19.80 -23.43
C GLU A 463 -42.64 20.09 -24.29
N LYS A 464 -41.86 21.10 -23.94
CA LYS A 464 -40.68 21.51 -24.71
C LYS A 464 -39.42 20.85 -24.23
N MET A 465 -38.43 20.73 -25.14
CA MET A 465 -37.11 20.23 -24.86
C MET A 465 -36.09 21.34 -25.03
N ARG A 466 -35.31 21.60 -23.98
CA ARG A 466 -34.27 22.61 -23.99
C ARG A 466 -32.89 21.92 -23.84
N GLN A 467 -31.96 22.31 -24.69
CA GLN A 467 -30.56 21.92 -24.56
C GLN A 467 -29.88 22.88 -23.57
N VAL A 468 -29.27 22.34 -22.52
CA VAL A 468 -28.60 23.13 -21.47
C VAL A 468 -27.17 22.65 -21.34
N THR A 469 -26.24 23.59 -21.31
CA THR A 469 -24.85 23.33 -20.97
C THR A 469 -24.71 23.27 -19.45
N VAL A 470 -24.27 22.14 -18.94
CA VAL A 470 -24.19 21.82 -17.52
C VAL A 470 -22.75 21.54 -17.13
N GLY A 471 -22.30 22.15 -16.04
CA GLY A 471 -21.01 21.79 -15.42
C GLY A 471 -21.15 20.54 -14.56
N LEU A 472 -20.50 19.45 -14.96
CA LEU A 472 -20.50 18.17 -14.27
C LEU A 472 -19.22 17.97 -13.46
N GLY A 473 -19.36 17.43 -12.24
CA GLY A 473 -18.26 17.14 -11.34
C GLY A 473 -18.01 15.64 -11.14
N LEU A 474 -18.07 15.23 -9.88
CA LEU A 474 -17.82 13.86 -9.45
C LEU A 474 -18.89 12.89 -10.01
N SER A 475 -18.47 11.67 -10.35
CA SER A 475 -19.37 10.61 -10.79
C SER A 475 -19.06 9.31 -10.06
N ASP A 476 -20.10 8.60 -9.59
CA ASP A 476 -20.02 7.26 -9.01
C ASP A 476 -20.42 6.15 -10.02
N GLY A 477 -20.67 6.53 -11.27
CA GLY A 477 -21.13 5.63 -12.33
C GLY A 477 -22.64 5.49 -12.42
N SER A 478 -23.38 5.73 -11.34
CA SER A 478 -24.86 5.74 -11.30
C SER A 478 -25.39 7.18 -11.37
N PHE A 479 -24.74 8.08 -10.68
CA PHE A 479 -25.05 9.52 -10.63
C PHE A 479 -23.83 10.36 -10.98
N VAL A 480 -24.10 11.60 -11.42
CA VAL A 480 -23.09 12.60 -11.71
C VAL A 480 -23.45 13.89 -10.98
N GLU A 481 -22.47 14.51 -10.32
CA GLU A 481 -22.61 15.80 -9.66
C GLU A 481 -22.91 16.90 -10.66
N VAL A 482 -23.88 17.74 -10.36
CA VAL A 482 -24.21 18.96 -11.09
C VAL A 482 -23.65 20.14 -10.30
N ILE A 483 -22.70 20.86 -10.88
CA ILE A 483 -22.08 22.05 -10.27
C ILE A 483 -22.81 23.33 -10.72
N SER A 484 -23.28 23.36 -11.96
CA SER A 484 -23.97 24.51 -12.53
C SER A 484 -24.89 24.12 -13.69
N GLY A 485 -25.89 24.93 -13.94
CA GLY A 485 -26.75 24.84 -15.14
C GLY A 485 -28.08 24.11 -14.95
N LEU A 486 -28.34 23.53 -13.78
CA LEU A 486 -29.62 22.89 -13.44
C LEU A 486 -30.02 23.19 -12.00
N ASP A 487 -31.33 23.23 -11.77
CA ASP A 487 -31.93 23.39 -10.45
C ASP A 487 -32.52 22.09 -9.95
N GLU A 488 -32.75 22.02 -8.62
CA GLU A 488 -33.39 20.86 -8.00
C GLU A 488 -34.81 20.67 -8.51
N GLY A 489 -35.13 19.46 -8.99
CA GLY A 489 -36.44 19.15 -9.57
C GLY A 489 -36.48 19.18 -11.09
N ASP A 490 -35.47 19.71 -11.76
CA ASP A 490 -35.39 19.70 -13.24
C ASP A 490 -35.46 18.26 -13.76
N ALA A 491 -36.16 18.04 -14.86
CA ALA A 491 -36.32 16.73 -15.49
C ALA A 491 -35.34 16.56 -16.66
N VAL A 492 -34.24 15.82 -16.46
CA VAL A 492 -33.27 15.51 -17.51
C VAL A 492 -33.64 14.25 -18.28
N VAL A 493 -33.47 14.27 -19.61
CA VAL A 493 -33.79 13.11 -20.46
C VAL A 493 -32.70 12.05 -20.32
N THR A 494 -33.10 10.83 -19.98
CA THR A 494 -32.18 9.69 -19.81
C THR A 494 -32.24 8.70 -20.96
N SER A 495 -33.44 8.49 -21.54
CA SER A 495 -33.61 7.62 -22.70
C SER A 495 -34.93 7.91 -23.41
N ILE A 496 -35.06 7.38 -24.62
CA ILE A 496 -36.29 7.41 -25.39
C ILE A 496 -36.79 5.98 -25.46
N GLY A 497 -37.96 5.71 -24.87
CA GLY A 497 -38.62 4.42 -24.95
C GLY A 497 -39.04 4.17 -26.40
N GLY A 498 -38.34 3.27 -27.09
CA GLY A 498 -38.79 2.72 -28.37
C GLY A 498 -39.93 1.78 -28.14
N SER A 499 -41.01 1.91 -28.92
CA SER A 499 -42.04 0.89 -29.02
C SER A 499 -41.43 -0.45 -29.42
N GLY A 500 -41.44 -1.43 -28.47
CA GLY A 500 -41.36 -2.86 -28.73
C GLY A 500 -40.24 -3.33 -29.63
N ASP A 501 -39.14 -3.76 -29.05
CA ASP A 501 -38.23 -4.69 -29.67
C ASP A 501 -38.95 -6.01 -29.90
N GLN A 502 -39.62 -6.14 -31.07
CA GLN A 502 -40.06 -7.44 -31.57
C GLN A 502 -38.77 -8.27 -31.80
N ARG A 503 -38.47 -9.11 -30.82
CA ARG A 503 -37.49 -10.19 -30.98
C ARG A 503 -37.81 -10.93 -32.28
N ARG A 504 -37.05 -10.63 -33.34
CA ARG A 504 -37.00 -11.47 -34.54
C ARG A 504 -36.52 -12.85 -34.10
N GLY A 505 -37.45 -13.78 -34.02
CA GLY A 505 -37.15 -15.19 -33.83
C GLY A 505 -36.13 -15.65 -34.91
N PRO A 506 -35.33 -16.66 -34.61
CA PRO A 506 -34.32 -17.15 -35.56
C PRO A 506 -34.99 -17.61 -36.86
N PRO A 507 -34.40 -17.40 -38.03
CA PRO A 507 -34.96 -17.79 -39.30
C PRO A 507 -35.13 -19.31 -39.33
N ARG A 508 -36.39 -19.76 -39.53
CA ARG A 508 -36.72 -21.15 -39.77
C ARG A 508 -36.00 -21.60 -41.05
N GLY A 509 -35.08 -22.53 -40.89
CA GLY A 509 -34.42 -23.23 -42.02
C GLY A 509 -35.46 -23.89 -42.90
N ARG A 510 -35.31 -23.70 -44.24
CA ARG A 510 -36.02 -24.46 -45.27
C ARG A 510 -35.53 -25.91 -45.24
N PRO A 511 -36.44 -26.89 -45.37
CA PRO A 511 -36.04 -28.26 -45.63
C PRO A 511 -35.64 -28.39 -47.10
N GLY A 512 -34.51 -28.98 -47.31
CA GLY A 512 -34.00 -29.48 -48.57
C GLY A 512 -33.30 -30.80 -48.30
#